data_037ae54014a380d1b84a771189c556e4
#
_entry.id   037ae54014a380d1b84a771189c556e4
#
_cell.length_a   1.000
_cell.length_b   1.000
_cell.length_c   1.000
_cell.angle_alpha   90.00
_cell.angle_beta   90.00
_cell.angle_gamma   90.00
#
_symmetry.space_group_name_H-M   'P 1'
#
loop_
_entity.id
_entity.type
_entity.pdbx_description
1 polymer ?
#
loop_
_entity_poly.entity_id
_entity_poly.type
_entity_poly.pdbx_seq_one_letter_code
_entity_poly.pdbx_strand_id
1 'polypeptide(L)'
;MNKENKNPEKNTLKEEEIELQEAEDVDEIDIEDDPLPEEQIKSLEDQLLRAQAEVQNVRRIAAQEVTKARLFGVESLAKEFLSVADNLERAIQSCEDTEVKEGLELTLKSLENSLKTANIEPINTEDTIFDPEKHEAISVIEDESVEANTIIDFVQKGYTILDRTLRPAKVVVSKKS
;
A
#
# COMPACT_ATOMS: atom_id res chain seq x y z
N MET A 1 59.83 -86.53 -11.25
CA MET A 1 60.62 -85.76 -12.23
C MET A 1 59.70 -85.40 -13.38
N ASN A 2 59.21 -84.22 -13.48
CA ASN A 2 58.79 -83.66 -14.74
C ASN A 2 58.73 -82.14 -14.58
N LYS A 3 59.56 -81.45 -15.34
CA LYS A 3 59.66 -80.00 -15.41
C LYS A 3 58.69 -79.53 -16.45
N GLU A 4 57.70 -78.80 -16.07
CA GLU A 4 56.91 -78.01 -17.00
C GLU A 4 57.60 -76.69 -17.25
N ASN A 5 57.91 -76.47 -18.48
CA ASN A 5 58.50 -75.27 -19.05
C ASN A 5 57.37 -74.30 -19.37
N LYS A 6 57.15 -73.28 -18.53
CA LYS A 6 56.27 -72.15 -18.81
C LYS A 6 57.01 -71.12 -19.64
N ASN A 7 56.60 -70.98 -20.88
CA ASN A 7 57.08 -69.98 -21.80
C ASN A 7 56.47 -68.56 -21.41
N PRO A 8 57.27 -67.57 -21.00
CA PRO A 8 56.80 -66.29 -20.54
C PRO A 8 56.27 -65.34 -21.66
N GLU A 9 56.51 -65.68 -22.92
CA GLU A 9 56.19 -64.81 -24.05
C GLU A 9 54.68 -64.82 -24.49
N LYS A 10 53.92 -65.80 -24.05
CA LYS A 10 52.48 -65.88 -24.35
C LYS A 10 51.59 -65.13 -23.37
N ASN A 11 52.13 -64.66 -22.22
CA ASN A 11 51.35 -63.98 -21.21
C ASN A 11 51.40 -62.47 -21.38
N THR A 12 52.47 -61.93 -21.99
CA THR A 12 52.62 -60.49 -22.23
C THR A 12 51.71 -59.97 -23.37
N LEU A 13 51.47 -60.78 -24.41
CA LEU A 13 50.63 -60.44 -25.53
C LEU A 13 49.11 -60.41 -25.18
N LYS A 14 48.72 -61.17 -24.14
CA LYS A 14 47.32 -61.14 -23.66
C LYS A 14 47.00 -59.96 -22.69
N GLU A 15 48.02 -59.50 -21.97
CA GLU A 15 47.88 -58.33 -21.07
C GLU A 15 47.90 -57.02 -21.87
N GLU A 16 48.66 -56.93 -22.97
CA GLU A 16 48.67 -55.79 -23.86
C GLU A 16 47.34 -55.65 -24.71
N GLU A 17 46.74 -56.81 -25.10
CA GLU A 17 45.42 -56.79 -25.81
C GLU A 17 44.25 -56.46 -24.88
N ILE A 18 44.36 -56.72 -23.57
CA ILE A 18 43.38 -56.39 -22.59
C ILE A 18 43.46 -54.86 -22.24
N GLU A 19 44.68 -54.29 -22.12
CA GLU A 19 44.89 -52.87 -21.90
C GLU A 19 44.45 -51.99 -23.09
N LEU A 20 44.49 -52.52 -24.33
CA LEU A 20 44.11 -51.86 -25.52
C LEU A 20 42.53 -51.88 -25.74
N GLN A 21 41.82 -52.85 -25.17
CA GLN A 21 40.37 -52.95 -25.25
C GLN A 21 39.65 -52.16 -24.12
N GLU A 22 40.36 -51.94 -23.00
CA GLU A 22 39.79 -51.08 -21.95
C GLU A 22 39.95 -49.55 -22.22
N ALA A 23 40.70 -49.16 -23.28
CA ALA A 23 40.95 -47.78 -23.62
C ALA A 23 39.97 -47.24 -24.71
N GLU A 24 39.10 -48.06 -25.26
CA GLU A 24 38.13 -47.63 -26.31
C GLU A 24 36.69 -47.39 -25.80
N ASP A 25 36.39 -47.76 -24.56
CA ASP A 25 35.12 -47.42 -23.91
C ASP A 25 35.32 -46.26 -22.89
N VAL A 26 35.96 -45.16 -23.30
CA VAL A 26 35.75 -43.89 -22.66
C VAL A 26 34.45 -43.36 -23.24
N ASP A 27 33.33 -43.67 -22.54
CA ASP A 27 32.10 -42.92 -22.74
C ASP A 27 32.46 -41.44 -22.92
N GLU A 28 32.07 -40.86 -24.04
CA GLU A 28 32.01 -39.41 -24.20
C GLU A 28 31.27 -38.90 -22.96
N ILE A 29 32.02 -38.47 -21.96
CA ILE A 29 31.49 -37.67 -20.89
C ILE A 29 31.00 -36.44 -21.63
N ASP A 30 29.68 -36.36 -21.87
CA ASP A 30 29.01 -35.15 -22.18
C ASP A 30 29.40 -34.15 -21.09
N ILE A 31 30.45 -33.39 -21.35
CA ILE A 31 30.78 -32.20 -20.57
C ILE A 31 29.64 -31.26 -20.94
N GLU A 32 28.48 -31.39 -20.23
CA GLU A 32 27.52 -30.32 -20.21
C GLU A 32 28.36 -29.05 -20.04
N ASP A 33 28.14 -28.07 -20.90
CA ASP A 33 28.81 -26.79 -20.92
C ASP A 33 28.46 -26.07 -19.60
N ASP A 34 29.06 -26.55 -18.51
CA ASP A 34 28.92 -25.93 -17.20
C ASP A 34 29.63 -24.57 -17.29
N PRO A 35 28.91 -23.47 -17.17
CA PRO A 35 29.47 -22.16 -17.43
C PRO A 35 30.73 -21.96 -16.60
N LEU A 36 31.76 -21.37 -17.21
CA LEU A 36 33.05 -21.12 -16.57
C LEU A 36 32.80 -20.49 -15.18
N PRO A 37 33.61 -20.86 -14.16
CA PRO A 37 33.42 -20.33 -12.80
C PRO A 37 33.32 -18.81 -12.73
N GLU A 38 33.96 -18.10 -13.62
CA GLU A 38 33.88 -16.63 -13.74
C GLU A 38 32.50 -16.15 -14.21
N GLU A 39 31.86 -16.88 -15.13
CA GLU A 39 30.50 -16.56 -15.59
C GLU A 39 29.45 -16.88 -14.53
N GLN A 40 29.65 -17.96 -13.76
CA GLN A 40 28.79 -18.26 -12.60
C GLN A 40 28.90 -17.18 -11.52
N ILE A 41 30.11 -16.74 -11.20
CA ILE A 41 30.35 -15.66 -10.23
C ILE A 41 29.63 -14.38 -10.69
N LYS A 42 29.81 -13.98 -11.94
CA LYS A 42 29.16 -12.79 -12.49
C LYS A 42 27.62 -12.90 -12.46
N SER A 43 27.09 -14.07 -12.80
CA SER A 43 25.63 -14.32 -12.73
C SER A 43 25.11 -14.21 -11.30
N LEU A 44 25.86 -14.75 -10.32
CA LEU A 44 25.50 -14.67 -8.90
C LEU A 44 25.60 -13.24 -8.36
N GLU A 45 26.61 -12.47 -8.80
CA GLU A 45 26.74 -11.05 -8.46
C GLU A 45 25.56 -10.23 -8.99
N ASP A 46 25.15 -10.46 -10.25
CA ASP A 46 23.97 -9.80 -10.84
C ASP A 46 22.68 -10.18 -10.09
N GLN A 47 22.52 -11.45 -9.72
CA GLN A 47 21.38 -11.91 -8.93
C GLN A 47 21.37 -11.26 -7.53
N LEU A 48 22.53 -11.18 -6.89
CA LEU A 48 22.68 -10.56 -5.57
C LEU A 48 22.35 -9.07 -5.64
N LEU A 49 22.85 -8.35 -6.65
CA LEU A 49 22.55 -6.94 -6.85
C LEU A 49 21.05 -6.71 -7.07
N ARG A 50 20.41 -7.56 -7.89
CA ARG A 50 18.97 -7.50 -8.13
C ARG A 50 18.18 -7.79 -6.85
N ALA A 51 18.53 -8.84 -6.11
CA ALA A 51 17.89 -9.18 -4.84
C ALA A 51 18.06 -8.05 -3.80
N GLN A 52 19.23 -7.41 -3.73
CA GLN A 52 19.44 -6.25 -2.86
C GLN A 52 18.53 -5.07 -3.24
N ALA A 53 18.38 -4.79 -4.54
CA ALA A 53 17.49 -3.74 -5.03
C ALA A 53 16.02 -4.06 -4.70
N GLU A 54 15.59 -5.31 -4.86
CA GLU A 54 14.25 -5.77 -4.48
C GLU A 54 14.00 -5.61 -2.97
N VAL A 55 14.95 -6.03 -2.13
CA VAL A 55 14.84 -5.86 -0.67
C VAL A 55 14.72 -4.39 -0.29
N GLN A 56 15.52 -3.50 -0.90
CA GLN A 56 15.41 -2.07 -0.65
C GLN A 56 14.04 -1.51 -1.06
N ASN A 57 13.53 -1.93 -2.23
CA ASN A 57 12.22 -1.51 -2.71
C ASN A 57 11.10 -2.01 -1.78
N VAL A 58 11.14 -3.29 -1.37
CA VAL A 58 10.16 -3.86 -0.43
C VAL A 58 10.19 -3.13 0.91
N ARG A 59 11.38 -2.83 1.45
CA ARG A 59 11.52 -2.06 2.70
C ARG A 59 10.91 -0.65 2.58
N ARG A 60 11.14 0.02 1.45
CA ARG A 60 10.58 1.35 1.18
C ARG A 60 9.05 1.31 1.12
N ILE A 61 8.49 0.34 0.39
CA ILE A 61 7.04 0.16 0.28
C ILE A 61 6.45 -0.17 1.65
N ALA A 62 7.02 -1.12 2.38
CA ALA A 62 6.56 -1.49 3.71
C ALA A 62 6.55 -0.31 4.69
N ALA A 63 7.60 0.52 4.68
CA ALA A 63 7.65 1.73 5.49
C ALA A 63 6.54 2.73 5.13
N GLN A 64 6.24 2.90 3.85
CA GLN A 64 5.14 3.74 3.38
C GLN A 64 3.78 3.18 3.82
N GLU A 65 3.56 1.87 3.67
CA GLU A 65 2.32 1.22 4.09
C GLU A 65 2.10 1.30 5.61
N VAL A 66 3.15 1.09 6.41
CA VAL A 66 3.06 1.27 7.88
C VAL A 66 2.71 2.72 8.23
N THR A 67 3.30 3.69 7.53
CA THR A 67 2.98 5.11 7.75
C THR A 67 1.53 5.41 7.38
N LYS A 68 1.07 4.95 6.21
CA LYS A 68 -0.34 5.08 5.81
C LYS A 68 -1.29 4.41 6.79
N ALA A 69 -1.00 3.18 7.21
CA ALA A 69 -1.81 2.46 8.18
C ALA A 69 -1.92 3.20 9.53
N ARG A 70 -0.84 3.83 9.99
CA ARG A 70 -0.85 4.65 11.22
C ARG A 70 -1.68 5.92 11.05
N LEU A 71 -1.55 6.62 9.92
CA LEU A 71 -2.25 7.87 9.66
C LEU A 71 -3.76 7.65 9.46
N PHE A 72 -4.14 6.60 8.76
CA PHE A 72 -5.53 6.34 8.38
C PHE A 72 -6.19 5.19 9.16
N GLY A 73 -5.47 4.56 10.09
CA GLY A 73 -6.03 3.46 10.91
C GLY A 73 -7.20 3.86 11.79
N VAL A 74 -7.35 5.16 12.08
CA VAL A 74 -8.46 5.71 12.85
C VAL A 74 -9.63 6.20 11.98
N GLU A 75 -9.54 6.11 10.65
CA GLU A 75 -10.52 6.67 9.71
C GLU A 75 -11.93 6.13 9.97
N SER A 76 -12.06 4.80 10.13
CA SER A 76 -13.35 4.17 10.38
C SER A 76 -13.97 4.62 11.70
N LEU A 77 -13.16 4.65 12.77
CA LEU A 77 -13.61 5.11 14.08
C LEU A 77 -14.00 6.59 14.03
N ALA A 78 -13.20 7.41 13.37
CA ALA A 78 -13.48 8.84 13.23
C ALA A 78 -14.83 9.10 12.52
N LYS A 79 -15.14 8.35 11.45
CA LYS A 79 -16.44 8.46 10.76
C LYS A 79 -17.63 8.22 11.69
N GLU A 80 -17.52 7.23 12.59
CA GLU A 80 -18.56 6.97 13.59
C GLU A 80 -18.68 8.14 14.59
N PHE A 81 -17.55 8.71 15.04
CA PHE A 81 -17.56 9.88 15.93
C PHE A 81 -18.17 11.14 15.27
N LEU A 82 -18.06 11.29 13.95
CA LEU A 82 -18.70 12.40 13.25
C LEU A 82 -20.22 12.36 13.36
N SER A 83 -20.81 11.17 13.43
CA SER A 83 -22.25 11.04 13.65
C SER A 83 -22.67 11.52 15.05
N VAL A 84 -21.79 11.37 16.06
CA VAL A 84 -22.02 11.92 17.40
C VAL A 84 -21.95 13.46 17.38
N ALA A 85 -20.99 14.04 16.66
CA ALA A 85 -20.90 15.50 16.46
C ALA A 85 -22.18 16.06 15.83
N ASP A 86 -22.67 15.41 14.75
CA ASP A 86 -23.91 15.82 14.08
C ASP A 86 -25.13 15.77 15.02
N ASN A 87 -25.19 14.75 15.88
CA ASN A 87 -26.27 14.63 16.86
C ASN A 87 -26.19 15.70 17.95
N LEU A 88 -24.98 16.07 18.39
CA LEU A 88 -24.77 17.17 19.32
C LEU A 88 -25.20 18.53 18.69
N GLU A 89 -24.80 18.77 17.43
CA GLU A 89 -25.22 19.97 16.71
C GLU A 89 -26.74 20.07 16.60
N ARG A 90 -27.41 18.97 16.27
CA ARG A 90 -28.87 18.91 16.21
C ARG A 90 -29.52 19.13 17.57
N ALA A 91 -28.95 18.56 18.64
CA ALA A 91 -29.42 18.77 20.00
C ALA A 91 -29.30 20.25 20.43
N ILE A 92 -28.19 20.92 20.10
CA ILE A 92 -27.96 22.34 20.34
C ILE A 92 -29.02 23.19 19.63
N GLN A 93 -29.35 22.87 18.37
CA GLN A 93 -30.35 23.60 17.60
C GLN A 93 -31.78 23.44 18.14
N SER A 94 -32.10 22.26 18.71
CA SER A 94 -33.43 21.97 19.24
C SER A 94 -33.57 22.25 20.75
N CYS A 95 -32.50 22.64 21.43
CA CYS A 95 -32.49 22.90 22.86
C CYS A 95 -32.97 24.33 23.14
N GLU A 96 -34.05 24.46 23.95
CA GLU A 96 -34.58 25.74 24.39
C GLU A 96 -33.95 26.24 25.71
N ASP A 97 -33.43 25.32 26.51
CA ASP A 97 -32.79 25.61 27.78
C ASP A 97 -31.38 26.15 27.58
N THR A 98 -31.12 27.37 28.02
CA THR A 98 -29.85 28.06 27.82
C THR A 98 -28.66 27.37 28.56
N GLU A 99 -28.87 26.87 29.79
CA GLU A 99 -27.81 26.23 30.57
C GLU A 99 -27.43 24.90 29.93
N VAL A 100 -28.39 24.10 29.51
CA VAL A 100 -28.17 22.84 28.83
C VAL A 100 -27.51 23.07 27.49
N LYS A 101 -27.91 24.10 26.74
CA LYS A 101 -27.32 24.47 25.44
C LYS A 101 -25.85 24.83 25.60
N GLU A 102 -25.50 25.68 26.57
CA GLU A 102 -24.09 26.02 26.87
C GLU A 102 -23.26 24.76 27.18
N GLY A 103 -23.78 23.81 27.95
CA GLY A 103 -23.13 22.52 28.26
C GLY A 103 -22.91 21.69 27.01
N LEU A 104 -23.87 21.61 26.10
CA LEU A 104 -23.75 20.89 24.81
C LEU A 104 -22.72 21.57 23.89
N GLU A 105 -22.70 22.89 23.79
CA GLU A 105 -21.73 23.67 23.02
C GLU A 105 -20.30 23.44 23.52
N LEU A 106 -20.09 23.43 24.84
CA LEU A 106 -18.78 23.08 25.43
C LEU A 106 -18.35 21.66 25.11
N THR A 107 -19.31 20.72 25.14
CA THR A 107 -19.04 19.30 24.80
C THR A 107 -18.66 19.15 23.34
N LEU A 108 -19.40 19.81 22.43
CA LEU A 108 -19.09 19.81 20.99
C LEU A 108 -17.71 20.41 20.74
N LYS A 109 -17.39 21.55 21.33
CA LYS A 109 -16.08 22.19 21.22
C LYS A 109 -14.95 21.29 21.73
N SER A 110 -15.17 20.56 22.83
CA SER A 110 -14.20 19.58 23.32
C SER A 110 -13.98 18.44 22.33
N LEU A 111 -15.06 17.94 21.71
CA LEU A 111 -14.98 16.91 20.66
C LEU A 111 -14.20 17.43 19.43
N GLU A 112 -14.52 18.64 18.96
CA GLU A 112 -13.81 19.26 17.82
C GLU A 112 -12.31 19.44 18.11
N ASN A 113 -11.94 19.85 19.32
CA ASN A 113 -10.54 19.95 19.73
C ASN A 113 -9.84 18.58 19.73
N SER A 114 -10.54 17.53 20.18
CA SER A 114 -10.02 16.17 20.17
C SER A 114 -9.81 15.64 18.75
N LEU A 115 -10.75 15.92 17.85
CA LEU A 115 -10.64 15.60 16.42
C LEU A 115 -9.45 16.35 15.78
N LYS A 116 -9.30 17.63 16.08
CA LYS A 116 -8.17 18.43 15.58
C LYS A 116 -6.82 17.89 16.05
N THR A 117 -6.73 17.41 17.28
CA THR A 117 -5.50 16.74 17.79
C THR A 117 -5.17 15.47 17.00
N ALA A 118 -6.18 14.80 16.44
CA ALA A 118 -6.03 13.65 15.56
C ALA A 118 -5.84 14.02 14.07
N ASN A 119 -5.58 15.30 13.75
CA ASN A 119 -5.50 15.87 12.40
C ASN A 119 -6.79 15.70 11.58
N ILE A 120 -7.93 15.74 12.25
CA ILE A 120 -9.26 15.77 11.63
C ILE A 120 -9.81 17.18 11.76
N GLU A 121 -10.01 17.84 10.63
CA GLU A 121 -10.45 19.22 10.59
C GLU A 121 -11.77 19.35 9.80
N PRO A 122 -12.66 20.25 10.23
CA PRO A 122 -13.87 20.53 9.45
C PRO A 122 -13.50 21.19 8.11
N ILE A 123 -14.23 20.84 7.07
CA ILE A 123 -14.18 21.54 5.79
C ILE A 123 -14.71 22.95 6.01
N ASN A 124 -14.01 23.93 5.44
CA ASN A 124 -14.37 25.33 5.60
C ASN A 124 -15.80 25.59 5.06
N THR A 125 -16.66 26.12 5.91
CA THR A 125 -18.03 26.48 5.56
C THR A 125 -18.15 27.89 4.98
N GLU A 126 -17.05 28.63 4.91
CA GLU A 126 -17.00 29.95 4.26
C GLU A 126 -16.75 29.84 2.76
N ASP A 127 -16.36 28.66 2.27
CA ASP A 127 -16.21 28.43 0.84
C ASP A 127 -17.56 28.50 0.14
N THR A 128 -17.67 29.43 -0.77
CA THR A 128 -18.90 29.61 -1.55
C THR A 128 -18.94 28.84 -2.84
N ILE A 129 -17.79 28.30 -3.28
CA ILE A 129 -17.67 27.58 -4.54
C ILE A 129 -17.74 26.06 -4.27
N PHE A 130 -18.62 25.39 -5.00
CA PHE A 130 -18.74 23.93 -4.92
C PHE A 130 -17.48 23.22 -5.46
N ASP A 131 -16.92 22.34 -4.64
CA ASP A 131 -15.78 21.48 -4.97
C ASP A 131 -16.21 20.02 -4.82
N PRO A 132 -16.25 19.22 -5.92
CA PRO A 132 -16.65 17.81 -5.86
C PRO A 132 -15.76 16.92 -4.97
N GLU A 133 -14.53 17.32 -4.68
CA GLU A 133 -13.63 16.55 -3.80
C GLU A 133 -13.98 16.73 -2.32
N LYS A 134 -14.62 17.83 -1.96
CA LYS A 134 -14.93 18.21 -0.57
C LYS A 134 -16.42 18.27 -0.27
N HIS A 135 -17.25 18.47 -1.29
CA HIS A 135 -18.67 18.74 -1.12
C HIS A 135 -19.52 17.72 -1.87
N GLU A 136 -20.64 17.34 -1.25
CA GLU A 136 -21.70 16.52 -1.83
C GLU A 136 -22.97 17.35 -1.98
N ALA A 137 -23.35 17.70 -3.20
CA ALA A 137 -24.59 18.42 -3.47
C ALA A 137 -25.80 17.51 -3.28
N ILE A 138 -26.61 17.75 -2.24
CA ILE A 138 -27.82 16.96 -1.95
C ILE A 138 -29.08 17.60 -2.53
N SER A 139 -29.05 18.91 -2.81
CA SER A 139 -30.16 19.65 -3.41
C SER A 139 -29.62 20.76 -4.29
N VAL A 140 -30.40 21.10 -5.29
CA VAL A 140 -30.13 22.19 -6.22
C VAL A 140 -31.29 23.13 -6.18
N ILE A 141 -31.03 24.42 -5.95
CA ILE A 141 -32.06 25.48 -5.91
C ILE A 141 -31.80 26.44 -7.08
N GLU A 142 -32.84 26.79 -7.79
CA GLU A 142 -32.78 27.84 -8.82
C GLU A 142 -32.74 29.20 -8.13
N ASP A 143 -31.62 29.88 -8.24
CA ASP A 143 -31.42 31.23 -7.68
C ASP A 143 -30.65 32.07 -8.71
N GLU A 144 -31.36 33.08 -9.26
CA GLU A 144 -30.78 34.00 -10.24
C GLU A 144 -29.84 35.04 -9.63
N SER A 145 -29.87 35.20 -8.28
CA SER A 145 -29.09 36.21 -7.56
C SER A 145 -27.62 35.80 -7.37
N VAL A 146 -27.30 34.50 -7.51
CA VAL A 146 -25.98 33.96 -7.30
C VAL A 146 -25.48 33.20 -8.54
N GLU A 147 -24.17 33.05 -8.67
CA GLU A 147 -23.59 32.30 -9.77
C GLU A 147 -23.96 30.82 -9.66
N ALA A 148 -23.99 30.11 -10.82
CA ALA A 148 -24.19 28.67 -10.84
C ALA A 148 -23.06 27.94 -10.10
N ASN A 149 -23.39 26.82 -9.42
CA ASN A 149 -22.47 26.04 -8.58
C ASN A 149 -21.97 26.80 -7.33
N THR A 150 -22.71 27.81 -6.86
CA THR A 150 -22.43 28.45 -5.58
C THR A 150 -23.12 27.67 -4.46
N ILE A 151 -22.45 27.48 -3.34
CA ILE A 151 -23.03 26.87 -2.14
C ILE A 151 -23.94 27.90 -1.47
N ILE A 152 -25.19 27.51 -1.31
CA ILE A 152 -26.22 28.34 -0.66
C ILE A 152 -26.31 28.01 0.82
N ASP A 153 -26.23 26.72 1.18
CA ASP A 153 -26.37 26.27 2.55
C ASP A 153 -25.59 24.98 2.81
N PHE A 154 -25.15 24.81 4.06
CA PHE A 154 -24.48 23.61 4.57
C PHE A 154 -25.45 22.83 5.46
N VAL A 155 -25.90 21.69 4.96
CA VAL A 155 -26.82 20.81 5.69
C VAL A 155 -26.08 19.93 6.70
N GLN A 156 -24.84 19.52 6.37
CA GLN A 156 -24.01 18.69 7.23
C GLN A 156 -22.53 19.04 7.03
N LYS A 157 -21.81 19.25 8.12
CA LYS A 157 -20.38 19.56 8.06
C LYS A 157 -19.58 18.41 7.48
N GLY A 158 -18.67 18.70 6.56
CA GLY A 158 -17.66 17.80 6.08
C GLY A 158 -16.41 17.84 6.93
N TYR A 159 -15.58 16.79 6.83
CA TYR A 159 -14.32 16.70 7.56
C TYR A 159 -13.23 16.08 6.69
N THR A 160 -12.01 16.54 6.90
CA THR A 160 -10.80 15.99 6.29
C THR A 160 -9.91 15.37 7.35
N ILE A 161 -9.14 14.35 6.98
CA ILE A 161 -8.03 13.84 7.78
C ILE A 161 -6.73 14.10 7.01
N LEU A 162 -5.90 15.00 7.51
CA LEU A 162 -4.79 15.54 6.75
C LEU A 162 -5.28 16.12 5.41
N ASP A 163 -4.74 15.62 4.27
CA ASP A 163 -5.09 16.07 2.92
C ASP A 163 -6.22 15.26 2.25
N ARG A 164 -6.84 14.32 2.99
CA ARG A 164 -7.86 13.43 2.44
C ARG A 164 -9.23 13.72 3.03
N THR A 165 -10.27 13.79 2.17
CA THR A 165 -11.64 13.90 2.61
C THR A 165 -12.11 12.65 3.34
N LEU A 166 -12.43 12.79 4.63
CA LEU A 166 -12.99 11.75 5.48
C LEU A 166 -14.48 11.57 5.24
N ARG A 167 -15.19 12.70 5.16
CA ARG A 167 -16.61 12.81 4.83
C ARG A 167 -16.83 14.15 4.11
N PRO A 168 -17.43 14.16 2.90
CA PRO A 168 -17.77 15.41 2.23
C PRO A 168 -18.82 16.19 3.02
N ALA A 169 -18.80 17.51 2.89
CA ALA A 169 -19.86 18.36 3.41
C ALA A 169 -21.10 18.23 2.52
N LYS A 170 -22.27 18.02 3.12
CA LYS A 170 -23.53 18.04 2.39
C LYS A 170 -24.03 19.46 2.22
N VAL A 171 -24.16 19.86 0.98
CA VAL A 171 -24.47 21.25 0.61
C VAL A 171 -25.68 21.36 -0.31
N VAL A 172 -26.28 22.50 -0.28
CA VAL A 172 -27.28 22.94 -1.25
C VAL A 172 -26.59 23.90 -2.21
N VAL A 173 -26.69 23.67 -3.51
CA VAL A 173 -26.04 24.50 -4.53
C VAL A 173 -27.02 25.22 -5.42
N SER A 174 -26.58 26.37 -5.94
CA SER A 174 -27.34 27.14 -6.91
C SER A 174 -27.21 26.54 -8.31
N LYS A 175 -28.29 26.61 -9.06
CA LYS A 175 -28.33 26.45 -10.51
C LYS A 175 -28.89 27.69 -11.14
N LYS A 176 -28.23 28.18 -12.16
CA LYS A 176 -28.76 29.25 -12.99
C LYS A 176 -29.73 28.67 -14.00
N SER A 177 -30.92 29.21 -14.07
CA SER A 177 -31.94 28.84 -15.05
C SER A 177 -31.56 29.30 -16.46
#